data_1b9678cc066b220cce3d7d7cc71295a8
#
_entry.id   1b9678cc066b220cce3d7d7cc71295a8
#
_cell.length_a   1.000
_cell.length_b   1.000
_cell.length_c   1.000
_cell.angle_alpha   90.00
_cell.angle_beta   90.00
_cell.angle_gamma   90.00
#
_symmetry.space_group_name_H-M   'P 1'
#
loop_
_entity.id
_entity.type
_entity.pdbx_description
1 polymer ?
#
loop_
_entity_poly.entity_id
_entity_poly.type
_entity_poly.pdbx_seq_one_letter_code
_entity_poly.pdbx_strand_id
1 'polypeptide(L)'
;MLKYKNKGHVIEIRLPEECGYKGYSVECRYQFDKSKEKYLISMWLRKDEINDTFKIDSQEIDTQYISGDKTNIRQNICKIVEQASLSGFFDDYVKRYEYTAKCFARGNELFEEERLGEK
;
A
#
# COMPACT_ATOMS: atom_id res chain seq x y z
N MET A 1 -17.43 -3.90 -5.77
CA MET A 1 -16.13 -3.37 -6.26
C MET A 1 -15.62 -2.30 -5.31
N LEU A 2 -14.33 -2.30 -5.05
CA LEU A 2 -13.72 -1.30 -4.16
C LEU A 2 -13.81 0.12 -4.74
N LYS A 3 -14.02 1.09 -3.87
CA LYS A 3 -14.03 2.49 -4.27
C LYS A 3 -12.60 3.00 -4.44
N TYR A 4 -12.39 3.87 -5.40
CA TYR A 4 -11.07 4.47 -5.64
C TYR A 4 -11.17 5.96 -5.86
N LYS A 5 -10.06 6.65 -5.54
CA LYS A 5 -9.89 8.07 -5.84
C LYS A 5 -8.95 8.22 -7.02
N ASN A 6 -9.35 8.99 -8.02
CA ASN A 6 -8.54 9.26 -9.19
C ASN A 6 -7.67 10.50 -8.95
N LYS A 7 -6.36 10.33 -9.07
CA LYS A 7 -5.37 11.40 -8.91
C LYS A 7 -4.49 11.53 -10.16
N GLY A 8 -5.11 11.59 -11.35
CA GLY A 8 -4.39 11.64 -12.63
C GLY A 8 -3.95 10.24 -13.06
N HIS A 9 -2.63 9.99 -13.14
CA HIS A 9 -2.08 8.67 -13.49
C HIS A 9 -1.99 7.71 -12.30
N VAL A 10 -2.55 8.11 -11.17
CA VAL A 10 -2.50 7.37 -9.93
C VAL A 10 -3.92 7.20 -9.41
N ILE A 11 -4.25 6.02 -8.96
CA ILE A 11 -5.49 5.78 -8.23
C ILE A 11 -5.18 5.25 -6.84
N GLU A 12 -5.95 5.68 -5.86
CA GLU A 12 -5.85 5.23 -4.48
C GLU A 12 -7.06 4.37 -4.15
N ILE A 13 -6.82 3.15 -3.69
CA ILE A 13 -7.85 2.18 -3.37
C ILE A 13 -7.74 1.82 -1.90
N ARG A 14 -8.79 2.10 -1.13
CA ARG A 14 -8.84 1.70 0.28
C ARG A 14 -9.09 0.20 0.37
N LEU A 15 -8.27 -0.49 1.15
CA LEU A 15 -8.40 -1.92 1.34
C LEU A 15 -9.61 -2.25 2.25
N PRO A 16 -10.26 -3.41 2.06
CA PRO A 16 -11.45 -3.78 2.82
C PRO A 16 -11.12 -4.02 4.30
N GLU A 17 -11.92 -3.42 5.18
CA GLU A 17 -11.80 -3.65 6.62
C GLU A 17 -12.14 -5.11 6.98
N GLU A 18 -13.06 -5.72 6.24
CA GLU A 18 -13.49 -7.10 6.44
C GLU A 18 -12.33 -8.09 6.28
N CYS A 19 -11.32 -7.73 5.50
CA CYS A 19 -10.13 -8.56 5.29
C CYS A 19 -9.04 -8.31 6.33
N GLY A 20 -9.28 -7.41 7.30
CA GLY A 20 -8.31 -7.08 8.34
C GLY A 20 -7.34 -5.97 7.96
N TYR A 21 -7.66 -5.19 6.93
CA TYR A 21 -6.77 -4.13 6.41
C TYR A 21 -7.24 -2.72 6.75
N LYS A 22 -7.89 -2.55 7.89
CA LYS A 22 -8.36 -1.25 8.34
C LYS A 22 -7.23 -0.24 8.43
N GLY A 23 -7.43 0.92 7.83
CA GLY A 23 -6.42 1.99 7.82
C GLY A 23 -5.34 1.83 6.76
N TYR A 24 -5.46 0.85 5.87
CA TYR A 24 -4.53 0.63 4.76
C TYR A 24 -5.18 0.93 3.43
N SER A 25 -4.39 1.47 2.52
CA SER A 25 -4.79 1.70 1.13
C SER A 25 -3.66 1.30 0.19
N VAL A 26 -4.00 1.06 -1.07
CA VAL A 26 -3.04 0.79 -2.13
C VAL A 26 -3.08 1.93 -3.11
N GLU A 27 -1.92 2.50 -3.39
CA GLU A 27 -1.73 3.49 -4.42
C GLU A 27 -1.20 2.77 -5.66
N CYS A 28 -1.96 2.83 -6.76
CA CYS A 28 -1.60 2.19 -8.02
C CYS A 28 -1.25 3.26 -9.05
N ARG A 29 -0.04 3.18 -9.57
CA ARG A 29 0.40 4.00 -10.70
C ARG A 29 0.29 3.16 -11.95
N TYR A 30 -0.23 3.72 -13.03
CA TYR A 30 -0.41 3.01 -14.27
C TYR A 30 0.04 3.85 -15.46
N GLN A 31 0.68 3.18 -16.42
CA GLN A 31 1.19 3.81 -17.63
C GLN A 31 1.07 2.85 -18.80
N PHE A 32 0.60 3.34 -19.94
CA PHE A 32 0.49 2.51 -21.13
C PHE A 32 1.86 2.33 -21.78
N ASP A 33 2.23 1.07 -22.02
CA ASP A 33 3.46 0.70 -22.74
C ASP A 33 3.09 0.31 -24.18
N LYS A 34 3.42 1.17 -25.12
CA LYS A 34 3.11 0.97 -26.53
C LYS A 34 3.80 -0.27 -27.12
N SER A 35 4.99 -0.59 -26.66
CA SER A 35 5.76 -1.71 -27.20
C SER A 35 5.13 -3.06 -26.84
N LYS A 36 4.44 -3.13 -25.72
CA LYS A 36 3.78 -4.36 -25.23
C LYS A 36 2.26 -4.33 -25.39
N GLU A 37 1.71 -3.20 -25.78
CA GLU A 37 0.26 -2.95 -25.88
C GLU A 37 -0.48 -3.29 -24.58
N LYS A 38 0.17 -3.03 -23.44
CA LYS A 38 -0.36 -3.29 -22.10
C LYS A 38 -0.05 -2.12 -21.17
N TYR A 39 -0.76 -2.09 -20.05
CA TYR A 39 -0.48 -1.13 -18.99
C TYR A 39 0.52 -1.72 -17.99
N LEU A 40 1.55 -0.96 -17.69
CA LEU A 40 2.43 -1.23 -16.57
C LEU A 40 1.82 -0.64 -15.31
N ILE A 41 1.64 -1.46 -14.29
CA ILE A 41 1.01 -1.06 -13.05
C ILE A 41 2.00 -1.29 -11.90
N SER A 42 2.20 -0.27 -11.09
CA SER A 42 2.98 -0.34 -9.86
C SER A 42 2.08 -0.09 -8.68
N MET A 43 2.15 -0.96 -7.67
CA MET A 43 1.33 -0.89 -6.47
C MET A 43 2.18 -0.55 -5.26
N TRP A 44 1.66 0.35 -4.42
CA TRP A 44 2.31 0.81 -3.20
C TRP A 44 1.34 0.71 -2.05
N LEU A 45 1.72 0.02 -0.98
CA LEU A 45 0.91 -0.06 0.24
C LEU A 45 1.16 1.17 1.08
N ARG A 46 0.07 1.80 1.56
CA ARG A 46 0.13 2.97 2.43
C ARG A 46 -0.73 2.75 3.66
N LYS A 47 -0.31 3.32 4.78
CA LYS A 47 -1.14 3.44 5.97
C LYS A 47 -1.69 4.86 6.08
N ASP A 48 -2.99 4.99 6.36
CA ASP A 48 -3.68 6.28 6.41
C ASP A 48 -3.20 7.16 7.57
N GLU A 49 -2.96 6.55 8.72
CA GLU A 49 -2.45 7.27 9.88
C GLU A 49 -0.95 7.06 10.00
N ILE A 50 -0.22 8.13 9.78
CA ILE A 50 1.23 8.15 9.97
C ILE A 50 1.50 8.66 11.37
N ASN A 51 2.12 7.84 12.21
CA ASN A 51 2.61 8.29 13.49
C ASN A 51 3.76 9.28 13.27
N ASP A 52 3.66 10.47 13.89
CA ASP A 52 4.61 11.57 13.68
C ASP A 52 6.06 11.24 13.97
N THR A 53 6.34 10.16 14.68
CA THR A 53 7.69 9.79 15.09
C THR A 53 8.52 9.12 13.99
N PHE A 54 7.89 8.53 13.00
CA PHE A 54 8.59 8.01 11.82
C PHE A 54 7.60 7.86 10.68
N LYS A 55 8.06 8.25 9.51
CA LYS A 55 7.25 8.22 8.30
C LYS A 55 7.67 7.03 7.45
N ILE A 56 6.94 5.93 7.54
CA ILE A 56 6.98 4.92 6.51
C ILE A 56 5.84 5.26 5.56
N ASP A 57 6.13 6.08 4.56
CA ASP A 57 5.09 6.64 3.70
C ASP A 57 4.43 5.60 2.80
N SER A 58 5.21 4.69 2.26
CA SER A 58 4.70 3.66 1.37
C SER A 58 5.73 2.58 1.12
N GLN A 59 5.26 1.38 0.81
CA GLN A 59 6.10 0.25 0.43
C GLN A 59 5.66 -0.27 -0.93
N GLU A 60 6.58 -0.37 -1.89
CA GLU A 60 6.30 -0.99 -3.18
C GLU A 60 6.02 -2.48 -2.99
N ILE A 61 4.89 -2.94 -3.51
CA ILE A 61 4.43 -4.32 -3.35
C ILE A 61 4.69 -5.11 -4.62
N ASP A 62 4.27 -4.56 -5.76
CA ASP A 62 4.23 -5.30 -7.01
C ASP A 62 4.28 -4.38 -8.22
N THR A 63 4.85 -4.88 -9.30
CA THR A 63 4.83 -4.24 -10.61
C THR A 63 4.49 -5.31 -11.63
N GLN A 64 3.46 -5.10 -12.42
CA GLN A 64 3.00 -6.07 -13.40
C GLN A 64 2.42 -5.39 -14.63
N TYR A 65 2.32 -6.13 -15.74
CA TYR A 65 1.61 -5.70 -16.93
C TYR A 65 0.21 -6.28 -16.94
N ILE A 66 -0.78 -5.45 -17.28
CA ILE A 66 -2.15 -5.90 -17.45
C ILE A 66 -2.73 -5.40 -18.77
N SER A 67 -3.64 -6.19 -19.34
CA SER A 67 -4.40 -5.79 -20.52
C SER A 67 -5.57 -4.90 -20.13
N GLY A 68 -5.89 -3.95 -20.99
CA GLY A 68 -7.01 -3.06 -20.77
C GLY A 68 -6.92 -1.86 -21.71
N ASP A 69 -7.96 -1.05 -21.74
CA ASP A 69 -8.00 0.19 -22.50
C ASP A 69 -8.25 1.39 -21.57
N LYS A 70 -8.23 2.58 -22.14
CA LYS A 70 -8.41 3.82 -21.36
C LYS A 70 -9.74 3.88 -20.62
N THR A 71 -10.76 3.17 -21.10
CA THR A 71 -12.09 3.23 -20.51
C THR A 71 -12.27 2.29 -19.34
N ASN A 72 -11.53 1.17 -19.28
CA ASN A 72 -11.72 0.14 -18.27
C ASN A 72 -10.51 -0.15 -17.38
N ILE A 73 -9.36 0.45 -17.66
CA ILE A 73 -8.12 0.13 -16.92
C ILE A 73 -8.26 0.35 -15.41
N ARG A 74 -8.91 1.43 -14.99
CA ARG A 74 -9.10 1.73 -13.56
C ARG A 74 -9.95 0.67 -12.88
N GLN A 75 -11.02 0.25 -13.53
CA GLN A 75 -11.89 -0.82 -13.02
C GLN A 75 -11.15 -2.15 -12.93
N ASN A 76 -10.32 -2.45 -13.93
CA ASN A 76 -9.52 -3.66 -13.95
C ASN A 76 -8.50 -3.67 -12.79
N ILE A 77 -7.87 -2.55 -12.52
CA ILE A 77 -6.97 -2.40 -11.38
C ILE A 77 -7.72 -2.63 -10.07
N CYS A 78 -8.90 -2.04 -9.91
CA CYS A 78 -9.73 -2.23 -8.71
C CYS A 78 -10.11 -3.69 -8.50
N LYS A 79 -10.45 -4.42 -9.57
CA LYS A 79 -10.75 -5.85 -9.49
C LYS A 79 -9.55 -6.67 -9.05
N ILE A 80 -8.37 -6.34 -9.57
CA ILE A 80 -7.12 -7.02 -9.19
C ILE A 80 -6.85 -6.81 -7.69
N VAL A 81 -6.96 -5.59 -7.21
CA VAL A 81 -6.77 -5.27 -5.80
C VAL A 81 -7.80 -5.96 -4.92
N GLU A 82 -9.06 -5.99 -5.35
CA GLU A 82 -10.13 -6.69 -4.62
C GLU A 82 -9.84 -8.18 -4.50
N GLN A 83 -9.48 -8.84 -5.59
CA GLN A 83 -9.14 -10.27 -5.59
C GLN A 83 -7.90 -10.55 -4.75
N ALA A 84 -6.89 -9.69 -4.83
CA ALA A 84 -5.69 -9.79 -4.00
C ALA A 84 -6.04 -9.68 -2.51
N SER A 85 -6.96 -8.77 -2.15
CA SER A 85 -7.43 -8.60 -0.77
C SER A 85 -8.13 -9.86 -0.26
N LEU A 86 -9.00 -10.46 -1.08
CA LEU A 86 -9.73 -11.66 -0.72
C LEU A 86 -8.83 -12.89 -0.61
N SER A 87 -7.74 -12.95 -1.37
CA SER A 87 -6.79 -14.07 -1.35
C SER A 87 -5.74 -13.97 -0.25
N GLY A 88 -5.70 -12.87 0.50
CA GLY A 88 -4.68 -12.65 1.54
C GLY A 88 -3.33 -12.18 1.02
N PHE A 89 -3.26 -11.72 -0.22
CA PHE A 89 -2.02 -11.25 -0.85
C PHE A 89 -1.32 -10.15 -0.04
N PHE A 90 -2.08 -9.28 0.61
CA PHE A 90 -1.52 -8.15 1.36
C PHE A 90 -1.14 -8.50 2.80
N ASP A 91 -1.46 -9.69 3.30
CA ASP A 91 -1.25 -10.06 4.70
C ASP A 91 0.19 -9.90 5.14
N ASP A 92 1.14 -10.43 4.37
CA ASP A 92 2.55 -10.37 4.72
C ASP A 92 3.09 -8.94 4.70
N TYR A 93 2.63 -8.13 3.75
CA TYR A 93 3.03 -6.71 3.65
C TYR A 93 2.53 -5.90 4.83
N VAL A 94 1.28 -6.11 5.23
CA VAL A 94 0.68 -5.46 6.39
C VAL A 94 1.41 -5.89 7.67
N LYS A 95 1.70 -7.17 7.83
CA LYS A 95 2.45 -7.69 8.97
C LYS A 95 3.86 -7.11 9.04
N ARG A 96 4.55 -7.01 7.92
CA ARG A 96 5.88 -6.38 7.85
C ARG A 96 5.83 -4.92 8.24
N TYR A 97 4.83 -4.19 7.75
CA TYR A 97 4.65 -2.79 8.11
C TYR A 97 4.43 -2.64 9.60
N GLU A 98 3.53 -3.40 10.19
CA GLU A 98 3.23 -3.37 11.61
C GLU A 98 4.43 -3.78 12.46
N TYR A 99 5.16 -4.81 12.05
CA TYR A 99 6.38 -5.25 12.71
C TYR A 99 7.44 -4.15 12.70
N THR A 100 7.68 -3.52 11.56
CA THR A 100 8.63 -2.42 11.43
C THR A 100 8.24 -1.25 12.32
N ALA A 101 6.96 -0.89 12.33
CA ALA A 101 6.44 0.17 13.20
C ALA A 101 6.66 -0.15 14.68
N LYS A 102 6.42 -1.38 15.10
CA LYS A 102 6.69 -1.83 16.48
C LYS A 102 8.18 -1.78 16.83
N CYS A 103 9.05 -2.18 15.92
CA CYS A 103 10.49 -2.11 16.12
C CYS A 103 10.96 -0.67 16.32
N PHE A 104 10.47 0.27 15.52
CA PHE A 104 10.79 1.69 15.68
C PHE A 104 10.27 2.23 17.02
N ALA A 105 9.03 1.91 17.37
CA ALA A 105 8.46 2.33 18.65
C ALA A 105 9.26 1.77 19.83
N ARG A 106 9.65 0.49 19.77
CA ARG A 106 10.47 -0.13 20.80
C ARG A 106 11.86 0.47 20.87
N GLY A 107 12.47 0.76 19.72
CA GLY A 107 13.76 1.43 19.67
C GLY A 107 13.71 2.81 20.30
N ASN A 108 12.68 3.59 20.06
CA ASN A 108 12.47 4.89 20.68
C ASN A 108 12.28 4.77 22.20
N GLU A 109 11.53 3.79 22.68
CA GLU A 109 11.38 3.54 24.11
C GLU A 109 12.72 3.22 24.77
N LEU A 110 13.51 2.33 24.18
CA LEU A 110 14.83 1.97 24.69
C LEU A 110 15.77 3.15 24.71
N PHE A 111 15.74 3.99 23.67
CA PHE A 111 16.55 5.21 23.62
C PHE A 111 16.19 6.19 24.73
N GLU A 112 14.89 6.37 25.00
CA GLU A 112 14.43 7.23 26.10
C GLU A 112 14.82 6.65 27.47
N GLU A 113 14.74 5.34 27.67
CA GLU A 113 15.19 4.68 28.88
C GLU A 113 16.68 4.90 29.14
N GLU A 114 17.53 4.73 28.13
CA GLU A 114 18.97 5.01 28.21
C GLU A 114 19.25 6.46 28.55
N ARG A 115 18.57 7.39 27.89
CA ARG A 115 18.71 8.82 28.12
C ARG A 115 18.35 9.20 29.55
N LEU A 116 17.29 8.62 30.10
CA LEU A 116 16.87 8.87 31.48
C LEU A 116 17.79 8.21 32.50
N GLY A 117 18.47 7.12 32.13
CA GLY A 117 19.44 6.43 32.95
C GLY A 117 20.80 7.08 33.01
N GLU A 118 21.14 7.96 32.08
CA GLU A 118 22.40 8.71 31.99
C GLU A 118 22.37 9.97 32.87
N LYS A 119 22.40 9.80 34.11
CA LYS A 119 22.57 10.96 35.00
C LYS A 119 23.98 11.04 35.54
#